data_6ba8a701e06d366016186484ab84ceb0
#
_entry.id   6ba8a701e06d366016186484ab84ceb0
#
_cell.length_a   1.000
_cell.length_b   1.000
_cell.length_c   1.000
_cell.angle_alpha   90.00
_cell.angle_beta   90.00
_cell.angle_gamma   90.00
#
_symmetry.space_group_name_H-M   'P 1'
#
loop_
_entity.id
_entity.type
_entity.pdbx_description
1 polymer ?
#
loop_
_entity_poly.entity_id
_entity_poly.type
_entity_poly.pdbx_seq_one_letter_code
_entity_poly.pdbx_strand_id
1 'polypeptide(L)'
;MADRRKLVMIVDDDQAVRDSLQFALRLEGLCVHVHNGGAALLADPSLNRAGCVVLGDRMRQMDGFTLLNTLQTSNPGVATIMLTSHATPRVRARAEAAGVWKVLEKPLLDNALVDDIRSIVGA
;
A
#
# COMPACT_ATOMS: atom_id res chain seq x y z
N MET A 1 -20.21 -14.15 3.94
CA MET A 1 -19.97 -13.04 3.05
C MET A 1 -18.53 -12.57 3.21
N ALA A 2 -17.83 -12.38 2.08
CA ALA A 2 -16.44 -11.95 2.15
C ALA A 2 -16.35 -10.51 2.69
N ASP A 3 -15.41 -10.29 3.59
CA ASP A 3 -15.16 -8.96 4.10
C ASP A 3 -14.33 -8.19 3.06
N ARG A 4 -14.92 -7.16 2.47
CA ARG A 4 -14.26 -6.33 1.48
C ARG A 4 -12.99 -5.67 2.02
N ARG A 5 -12.96 -5.41 3.33
CA ARG A 5 -11.82 -4.73 3.96
C ARG A 5 -10.57 -5.58 4.03
N LYS A 6 -10.69 -6.90 3.79
CA LYS A 6 -9.55 -7.81 3.85
C LYS A 6 -8.75 -7.86 2.55
N LEU A 7 -9.16 -7.12 1.53
CA LEU A 7 -8.38 -7.00 0.31
C LEU A 7 -7.30 -5.94 0.50
N VAL A 8 -6.07 -6.34 0.27
CA VAL A 8 -4.90 -5.46 0.32
C VAL A 8 -4.30 -5.40 -1.06
N MET A 9 -4.05 -4.21 -1.56
CA MET A 9 -3.35 -4.03 -2.82
C MET A 9 -1.95 -3.53 -2.56
N ILE A 10 -0.98 -4.10 -3.26
CA ILE A 10 0.43 -3.74 -3.13
C ILE A 10 0.92 -3.27 -4.48
N VAL A 11 1.56 -2.11 -4.52
CA VAL A 11 2.21 -1.60 -5.71
C VAL A 11 3.63 -1.16 -5.38
N ASP A 12 4.59 -1.78 -6.04
CA ASP A 12 6.01 -1.46 -5.88
C ASP A 12 6.69 -1.98 -7.14
N ASP A 13 7.70 -1.27 -7.63
CA ASP A 13 8.44 -1.72 -8.82
C ASP A 13 9.49 -2.79 -8.51
N ASP A 14 9.78 -3.02 -7.23
CA ASP A 14 10.70 -4.05 -6.79
C ASP A 14 9.97 -5.39 -6.64
N GLN A 15 10.27 -6.34 -7.52
CA GLN A 15 9.62 -7.65 -7.51
C GLN A 15 9.86 -8.40 -6.20
N ALA A 16 11.06 -8.29 -5.62
CA ALA A 16 11.35 -8.99 -4.37
C ALA A 16 10.46 -8.48 -3.24
N VAL A 17 10.19 -7.18 -3.20
CA VAL A 17 9.28 -6.59 -2.22
C VAL A 17 7.86 -7.11 -2.44
N ARG A 18 7.39 -7.10 -3.70
CA ARG A 18 6.05 -7.62 -4.01
C ARG A 18 5.87 -9.06 -3.59
N ASP A 19 6.85 -9.91 -3.94
CA ASP A 19 6.77 -11.34 -3.65
C ASP A 19 6.80 -11.61 -2.15
N SER A 20 7.68 -10.94 -1.42
CA SER A 20 7.80 -11.10 0.03
C SER A 20 6.51 -10.69 0.74
N LEU A 21 5.95 -9.56 0.37
CA LEU A 21 4.74 -9.05 1.01
C LEU A 21 3.54 -9.91 0.65
N GLN A 22 3.42 -10.34 -0.59
CA GLN A 22 2.33 -11.20 -1.01
C GLN A 22 2.35 -12.50 -0.20
N PHE A 23 3.51 -13.11 -0.06
CA PHE A 23 3.66 -14.34 0.70
C PHE A 23 3.26 -14.15 2.17
N ALA A 24 3.83 -13.12 2.80
CA ALA A 24 3.59 -12.86 4.22
C ALA A 24 2.12 -12.57 4.51
N LEU A 25 1.49 -11.75 3.67
CA LEU A 25 0.10 -11.35 3.90
C LEU A 25 -0.89 -12.49 3.60
N ARG A 26 -0.60 -13.33 2.61
CA ARG A 26 -1.41 -14.50 2.34
C ARG A 26 -1.37 -15.50 3.49
N LEU A 27 -0.21 -15.64 4.14
CA LEU A 27 -0.11 -16.47 5.34
C LEU A 27 -1.01 -15.98 6.47
N GLU A 28 -1.32 -14.70 6.50
CA GLU A 28 -2.22 -14.11 7.49
C GLU A 28 -3.69 -14.22 7.09
N GLY A 29 -3.99 -14.89 6.00
CA GLY A 29 -5.36 -15.08 5.55
C GLY A 29 -5.93 -13.90 4.77
N LEU A 30 -5.09 -12.96 4.35
CA LEU A 30 -5.54 -11.78 3.63
C LEU A 30 -5.60 -12.04 2.13
N CYS A 31 -6.53 -11.38 1.45
CA CYS A 31 -6.59 -11.38 0.00
C CYS A 31 -5.66 -10.29 -0.51
N VAL A 32 -4.75 -10.62 -1.43
CA VAL A 32 -3.71 -9.70 -1.87
C VAL A 32 -3.66 -9.64 -3.39
N HIS A 33 -3.73 -8.42 -3.93
CA HIS A 33 -3.45 -8.17 -5.34
C HIS A 33 -2.16 -7.37 -5.43
N VAL A 34 -1.23 -7.80 -6.28
CA VAL A 34 0.05 -7.11 -6.46
C VAL A 34 0.12 -6.50 -7.85
N HIS A 35 0.71 -5.32 -7.92
CA HIS A 35 0.88 -4.56 -9.16
C HIS A 35 2.29 -4.01 -9.23
N ASN A 36 2.82 -3.92 -10.43
CA ASN A 36 4.18 -3.39 -10.65
C ASN A 36 4.20 -1.89 -10.90
N GLY A 37 3.06 -1.25 -10.96
CA GLY A 37 2.98 0.18 -11.18
C GLY A 37 1.60 0.75 -10.90
N GLY A 38 1.53 2.07 -10.80
CA GLY A 38 0.30 2.76 -10.44
C GLY A 38 -0.83 2.58 -11.45
N ALA A 39 -0.51 2.57 -12.74
CA ALA A 39 -1.52 2.40 -13.76
C ALA A 39 -2.23 1.05 -13.64
N ALA A 40 -1.48 -0.01 -13.38
CA ALA A 40 -2.05 -1.34 -13.20
C ALA A 40 -2.95 -1.39 -11.97
N LEU A 41 -2.53 -0.76 -10.88
CA LEU A 41 -3.33 -0.70 -9.67
C LEU A 41 -4.64 0.05 -9.92
N LEU A 42 -4.58 1.19 -10.57
CA LEU A 42 -5.76 2.00 -10.87
C LEU A 42 -6.73 1.30 -11.81
N ALA A 43 -6.23 0.39 -12.64
CA ALA A 43 -7.06 -0.37 -13.57
C ALA A 43 -7.67 -1.62 -12.94
N ASP A 44 -7.30 -1.97 -11.72
CA ASP A 44 -7.83 -3.15 -11.04
C ASP A 44 -9.29 -2.91 -10.68
N PRO A 45 -10.22 -3.72 -11.20
CA PRO A 45 -11.65 -3.51 -10.92
C PRO A 45 -12.02 -3.73 -9.46
N SER A 46 -11.14 -4.37 -8.68
CA SER A 46 -11.38 -4.59 -7.26
C SER A 46 -10.91 -3.44 -6.36
N LEU A 47 -10.35 -2.37 -6.94
CA LEU A 47 -9.79 -1.28 -6.15
C LEU A 47 -10.82 -0.66 -5.20
N ASN A 48 -12.07 -0.54 -5.61
CA ASN A 48 -13.12 0.03 -4.77
C ASN A 48 -13.46 -0.84 -3.55
N ARG A 49 -12.95 -2.07 -3.51
CA ARG A 49 -13.17 -2.97 -2.38
C ARG A 49 -11.92 -3.10 -1.50
N ALA A 50 -10.83 -2.45 -1.86
CA ALA A 50 -9.60 -2.55 -1.09
C ALA A 50 -9.74 -1.85 0.25
N GLY A 51 -9.32 -2.53 1.30
CA GLY A 51 -9.26 -1.92 2.63
C GLY A 51 -7.98 -1.15 2.84
N CYS A 52 -6.92 -1.53 2.15
CA CYS A 52 -5.60 -0.92 2.29
C CYS A 52 -4.84 -1.00 0.98
N VAL A 53 -4.10 0.06 0.66
CA VAL A 53 -3.16 0.09 -0.45
C VAL A 53 -1.77 0.36 0.12
N VAL A 54 -0.82 -0.53 -0.16
CA VAL A 54 0.59 -0.36 0.22
C VAL A 54 1.33 0.06 -1.03
N LEU A 55 1.97 1.21 -1.00
CA LEU A 55 2.63 1.77 -2.19
C LEU A 55 4.05 2.26 -1.90
N GLY A 56 4.92 2.08 -2.88
CA GLY A 56 6.26 2.65 -2.84
C GLY A 56 6.23 4.14 -3.17
N ASP A 57 7.17 4.91 -2.63
CA ASP A 57 7.27 6.33 -2.95
C ASP A 57 7.93 6.57 -4.31
N ARG A 58 8.85 5.69 -4.71
CA ARG A 58 9.56 5.80 -5.98
C ARG A 58 9.23 4.61 -6.87
N MET A 59 8.55 4.89 -7.97
CA MET A 59 8.21 3.91 -8.99
C MET A 59 8.51 4.51 -10.35
N ARG A 60 8.79 3.65 -11.34
CA ARG A 60 9.36 4.10 -12.62
C ARG A 60 8.49 5.07 -13.41
N GLN A 61 7.20 4.79 -13.52
CA GLN A 61 6.31 5.53 -14.42
C GLN A 61 5.44 6.53 -13.70
N MET A 62 5.07 6.23 -12.48
CA MET A 62 4.20 7.08 -11.68
C MET A 62 4.71 6.98 -10.25
N ASP A 63 5.17 8.08 -9.67
CA ASP A 63 5.66 8.02 -8.30
C ASP A 63 4.51 7.81 -7.31
N GLY A 64 4.86 7.41 -6.08
CA GLY A 64 3.87 7.08 -5.08
C GLY A 64 2.98 8.26 -4.70
N PHE A 65 3.50 9.48 -4.72
CA PHE A 65 2.71 10.65 -4.35
C PHE A 65 1.68 11.00 -5.43
N THR A 66 2.03 10.82 -6.70
CA THR A 66 1.08 11.00 -7.80
C THR A 66 -0.06 9.97 -7.70
N LEU A 67 0.30 8.72 -7.46
CA LEU A 67 -0.70 7.66 -7.28
C LEU A 67 -1.59 7.97 -6.07
N LEU A 68 -0.98 8.40 -4.97
CA LEU A 68 -1.70 8.74 -3.75
C LEU A 68 -2.74 9.84 -3.99
N ASN A 69 -2.37 10.89 -4.74
CA ASN A 69 -3.30 11.96 -5.06
C ASN A 69 -4.51 11.43 -5.86
N THR A 70 -4.26 10.54 -6.82
CA THR A 70 -5.33 9.93 -7.60
C THR A 70 -6.24 9.08 -6.71
N LEU A 71 -5.65 8.30 -5.80
CA LEU A 71 -6.43 7.48 -4.86
C LEU A 71 -7.28 8.34 -3.93
N GLN A 72 -6.76 9.44 -3.43
CA GLN A 72 -7.50 10.33 -2.54
C GLN A 72 -8.73 10.92 -3.24
N THR A 73 -8.63 11.13 -4.55
CA THR A 73 -9.75 11.66 -5.33
C THR A 73 -10.77 10.56 -5.68
N SER A 74 -10.29 9.41 -6.15
CA SER A 74 -11.16 8.35 -6.67
C SER A 74 -11.63 7.36 -5.61
N ASN A 75 -10.84 7.15 -4.57
CA ASN A 75 -11.13 6.16 -3.51
C ASN A 75 -10.80 6.76 -2.14
N PRO A 76 -11.50 7.83 -1.72
CA PRO A 76 -11.07 8.60 -0.53
C PRO A 76 -11.14 7.82 0.78
N GLY A 77 -11.88 6.74 0.82
CA GLY A 77 -11.99 5.93 2.04
C GLY A 77 -10.91 4.87 2.21
N VAL A 78 -10.02 4.69 1.23
CA VAL A 78 -9.01 3.64 1.33
C VAL A 78 -7.83 4.12 2.18
N ALA A 79 -7.39 3.27 3.12
CA ALA A 79 -6.20 3.56 3.91
C ALA A 79 -4.95 3.24 3.10
N THR A 80 -3.92 4.08 3.22
CA THR A 80 -2.69 3.93 2.47
C THR A 80 -1.49 3.83 3.40
N ILE A 81 -0.57 2.93 3.07
CA ILE A 81 0.72 2.81 3.74
C ILE A 81 1.79 3.03 2.69
N MET A 82 2.72 3.96 2.97
CA MET A 82 3.81 4.24 2.06
C MET A 82 5.09 3.57 2.52
N LEU A 83 5.74 2.86 1.61
CA LEU A 83 7.05 2.26 1.84
C LEU A 83 8.11 3.10 1.16
N THR A 84 9.15 3.47 1.90
CA THR A 84 10.23 4.29 1.36
C THR A 84 11.58 3.81 1.88
N SER A 85 12.61 3.91 1.05
CA SER A 85 13.98 3.65 1.50
C SER A 85 14.59 4.86 2.22
N HIS A 86 13.91 6.01 2.21
CA HIS A 86 14.41 7.26 2.78
C HIS A 86 13.29 7.98 3.50
N ALA A 87 12.99 7.52 4.71
CA ALA A 87 11.91 8.08 5.54
C ALA A 87 12.39 9.34 6.26
N THR A 88 12.82 10.34 5.48
CA THR A 88 13.26 11.63 6.02
C THR A 88 12.09 12.40 6.62
N PRO A 89 12.33 13.39 7.49
CA PRO A 89 11.26 14.26 7.97
C PRO A 89 10.46 14.91 6.86
N ARG A 90 11.12 15.26 5.74
CA ARG A 90 10.46 15.86 4.59
C ARG A 90 9.48 14.90 3.93
N VAL A 91 9.92 13.64 3.72
CA VAL A 91 9.06 12.61 3.14
C VAL A 91 7.88 12.32 4.05
N ARG A 92 8.13 12.21 5.36
CA ARG A 92 7.06 11.95 6.33
C ARG A 92 6.04 13.09 6.38
N ALA A 93 6.51 14.34 6.34
CA ALA A 93 5.61 15.48 6.33
C ALA A 93 4.77 15.53 5.06
N ARG A 94 5.38 15.23 3.91
CA ARG A 94 4.67 15.20 2.62
C ARG A 94 3.62 14.10 2.61
N ALA A 95 3.96 12.94 3.14
CA ALA A 95 3.04 11.81 3.21
C ALA A 95 1.86 12.13 4.13
N GLU A 96 2.12 12.71 5.28
CA GLU A 96 1.07 13.11 6.21
C GLU A 96 0.13 14.12 5.58
N ALA A 97 0.68 15.14 4.90
CA ALA A 97 -0.13 16.14 4.21
C ALA A 97 -0.98 15.53 3.10
N ALA A 98 -0.53 14.43 2.50
CA ALA A 98 -1.24 13.73 1.45
C ALA A 98 -2.24 12.68 1.98
N GLY A 99 -2.35 12.53 3.31
CA GLY A 99 -3.33 11.64 3.90
C GLY A 99 -2.89 10.20 4.06
N VAL A 100 -1.58 9.92 4.00
CA VAL A 100 -1.05 8.56 4.22
C VAL A 100 -1.32 8.15 5.67
N TRP A 101 -1.83 6.92 5.84
CA TRP A 101 -2.09 6.38 7.17
C TRP A 101 -0.79 6.16 7.94
N LYS A 102 0.25 5.64 7.27
CA LYS A 102 1.54 5.41 7.89
C LYS A 102 2.65 5.31 6.85
N VAL A 103 3.85 5.77 7.22
CA VAL A 103 5.08 5.60 6.42
C VAL A 103 5.95 4.57 7.12
N LEU A 104 6.42 3.58 6.38
CA LEU A 104 7.36 2.57 6.88
C LEU A 104 8.62 2.60 6.03
N GLU A 105 9.77 2.49 6.69
CA GLU A 105 11.06 2.52 6.01
C GLU A 105 11.52 1.12 5.65
N LYS A 106 11.99 0.96 4.42
CA LYS A 106 12.63 -0.28 3.97
C LYS A 106 14.07 -0.35 4.50
N PRO A 107 14.59 -1.55 4.77
CA PRO A 107 13.97 -2.86 4.67
C PRO A 107 12.99 -3.11 5.82
N LEU A 108 11.97 -3.92 5.55
CA LEU A 108 10.95 -4.25 6.54
C LEU A 108 11.44 -5.44 7.36
N LEU A 109 12.07 -5.17 8.48
CA LEU A 109 12.77 -6.16 9.30
C LEU A 109 11.92 -6.78 10.40
N ASP A 110 10.72 -6.27 10.63
CA ASP A 110 9.83 -6.75 11.66
C ASP A 110 8.41 -6.92 11.12
N ASN A 111 7.45 -7.14 12.01
CA ASN A 111 6.07 -7.38 11.64
C ASN A 111 5.22 -6.10 11.59
N ALA A 112 5.84 -4.92 11.58
CA ALA A 112 5.11 -3.67 11.67
C ALA A 112 4.09 -3.51 10.53
N LEU A 113 4.48 -3.85 9.29
CA LEU A 113 3.55 -3.73 8.16
C LEU A 113 2.35 -4.65 8.31
N VAL A 114 2.59 -5.92 8.65
CA VAL A 114 1.51 -6.90 8.85
C VAL A 114 0.58 -6.43 9.96
N ASP A 115 1.14 -5.97 11.08
CA ASP A 115 0.37 -5.50 12.21
C ASP A 115 -0.47 -4.27 11.84
N ASP A 116 0.11 -3.34 11.10
CA ASP A 116 -0.59 -2.14 10.65
C ASP A 116 -1.73 -2.49 9.69
N ILE A 117 -1.49 -3.39 8.76
CA ILE A 117 -2.54 -3.83 7.83
C ILE A 117 -3.69 -4.49 8.60
N ARG A 118 -3.37 -5.35 9.55
CA ARG A 118 -4.40 -5.98 10.38
C ARG A 118 -5.22 -4.96 11.15
N SER A 119 -4.59 -3.92 11.66
CA SER A 119 -5.29 -2.83 12.35
C SER A 119 -6.27 -2.13 11.41
N ILE A 120 -5.88 -1.96 10.15
CA ILE A 120 -6.71 -1.28 9.16
C ILE A 120 -7.88 -2.15 8.72
N VAL A 121 -7.61 -3.42 8.38
CA VAL A 121 -8.64 -4.29 7.77
C VAL A 121 -9.43 -5.07 8.80
N GLY A 122 -9.09 -4.98 10.06
CA GLY A 122 -9.85 -5.60 11.14
C GLY A 122 -9.69 -7.11 11.22
N ALA A 123 -8.54 -7.63 10.83
CA ALA A 123 -8.30 -9.08 10.86
C ALA A 123 -7.73 -9.54 12.20
#